data_72c9afd1a4a7b510631320f45571e651
#
_entry.id   72c9afd1a4a7b510631320f45571e651
#
_cell.length_a   1.000
_cell.length_b   1.000
_cell.length_c   1.000
_cell.angle_alpha   90.00
_cell.angle_beta   90.00
_cell.angle_gamma   90.00
#
_symmetry.space_group_name_H-M   'P 1'
#
loop_
_entity.id
_entity.type
_entity.pdbx_description
1 polymer ?
#
loop_
_entity_poly.entity_id
_entity_poly.type
_entity_poly.pdbx_seq_one_letter_code
_entity_poly.pdbx_strand_id
1 'polypeptide(L)' 'METDLQLLAERVKRLLEISRQLSDENQLLRGRLGEAAMTQADMQQRLAEARARVESALARLPLPQTDKD' A
#
# COMPACT_ATOMS: atom_id res chain seq x y z
N MET A 1 38.85 1.30 -33.91
CA MET A 1 37.51 0.84 -34.28
C MET A 1 37.01 -0.30 -33.42
N GLU A 2 37.78 -1.34 -33.22
CA GLU A 2 37.38 -2.44 -32.34
C GLU A 2 37.12 -1.94 -30.91
N THR A 3 37.96 -1.02 -30.44
CA THR A 3 37.80 -0.44 -29.11
C THR A 3 36.49 0.29 -28.97
N ASP A 4 36.08 1.00 -30.01
CA ASP A 4 34.83 1.74 -30.01
C ASP A 4 33.63 0.79 -30.00
N LEU A 5 33.72 -0.29 -30.77
CA LEU A 5 32.68 -1.31 -30.82
C LEU A 5 32.53 -2.02 -29.47
N GLN A 6 33.68 -2.33 -28.86
CA GLN A 6 33.69 -2.97 -27.55
C GLN A 6 33.09 -2.06 -26.49
N LEU A 7 33.44 -0.78 -26.53
CA LEU A 7 32.89 0.19 -25.59
C LEU A 7 31.39 0.33 -25.77
N LEU A 8 30.95 0.36 -27.02
CA LEU A 8 29.51 0.43 -27.32
C LEU A 8 28.79 -0.80 -26.82
N ALA A 9 29.36 -1.99 -27.05
CA ALA A 9 28.78 -3.24 -26.58
C ALA A 9 28.66 -3.27 -25.06
N GLU A 10 29.68 -2.78 -24.36
CA GLU A 10 29.65 -2.71 -22.90
C GLU A 10 28.57 -1.75 -22.41
N ARG A 11 28.43 -0.62 -23.07
CA ARG A 11 27.41 0.35 -22.72
C ARG A 11 26.00 -0.21 -22.94
N VAL A 12 25.79 -0.91 -24.04
CA VAL A 12 24.50 -1.54 -24.31
C VAL A 12 24.20 -2.60 -23.26
N LYS A 13 25.20 -3.42 -22.92
CA LYS A 13 25.05 -4.43 -21.89
C LYS A 13 24.66 -3.81 -20.55
N ARG A 14 25.34 -2.73 -20.19
CA ARG A 14 25.05 -2.03 -18.94
C ARG A 14 23.65 -1.44 -18.95
N LEU A 15 23.21 -0.87 -20.06
CA LEU A 15 21.87 -0.36 -20.19
C LEU A 15 20.82 -1.44 -20.01
N LEU A 16 21.09 -2.63 -20.57
CA LEU A 16 20.19 -3.77 -20.40
C LEU A 16 20.11 -4.21 -18.95
N GLU A 17 21.23 -4.23 -18.25
CA GLU A 17 21.28 -4.58 -16.84
C GLU A 17 20.48 -3.58 -16.00
N ILE A 18 20.66 -2.29 -16.25
CA ILE A 18 19.92 -1.24 -15.56
C ILE A 18 18.43 -1.36 -15.85
N SER A 19 18.09 -1.62 -17.10
CA SER A 19 16.69 -1.79 -17.50
C SER A 19 16.04 -2.95 -16.76
N ARG A 20 16.75 -4.06 -16.61
CA ARG A 20 16.24 -5.22 -15.85
C ARG A 20 16.05 -4.88 -14.38
N GLN A 21 17.05 -4.22 -13.79
CA GLN A 21 16.94 -3.80 -12.39
C GLN A 21 15.76 -2.91 -12.17
N LEU A 22 15.55 -1.94 -13.05
CA LEU A 22 14.41 -1.03 -12.94
C LEU A 22 13.08 -1.77 -13.09
N SER A 23 13.04 -2.73 -14.01
CA SER A 23 11.84 -3.54 -14.18
C SER A 23 11.52 -4.36 -12.93
N ASP A 24 12.54 -4.99 -12.35
CA ASP A 24 12.38 -5.78 -11.13
C ASP A 24 11.94 -4.92 -9.95
N GLU A 25 12.58 -3.76 -9.80
CA GLU A 25 12.21 -2.82 -8.76
C GLU A 25 10.79 -2.32 -8.94
N ASN A 26 10.40 -2.06 -10.19
CA ASN A 26 9.06 -1.60 -10.49
C ASN A 26 8.02 -2.65 -10.11
N GLN A 27 8.27 -3.91 -10.44
CA GLN A 27 7.38 -5.00 -10.07
C GLN A 27 7.27 -5.15 -8.56
N LEU A 28 8.41 -5.05 -7.86
CA LEU A 28 8.43 -5.14 -6.41
C LEU A 28 7.62 -4.01 -5.78
N LEU A 29 7.83 -2.78 -6.26
CA LEU A 29 7.12 -1.62 -5.74
C LEU A 29 5.62 -1.71 -6.01
N ARG A 30 5.24 -2.18 -7.19
CA ARG A 30 3.82 -2.38 -7.51
C ARG A 30 3.19 -3.41 -6.60
N GLY A 31 3.91 -4.49 -6.29
CA GLY A 31 3.45 -5.50 -5.35
C GLY A 31 3.24 -4.91 -3.96
N ARG A 32 4.19 -4.11 -3.50
CA ARG A 32 4.09 -3.45 -2.19
C ARG A 32 2.93 -2.47 -2.12
N LEU A 33 2.71 -1.73 -3.21
CA LEU A 33 1.57 -0.82 -3.29
C LEU A 33 0.25 -1.58 -3.21
N GLY A 34 0.16 -2.72 -3.91
CA GLY A 34 -1.02 -3.56 -3.85
C GLY A 34 -1.29 -4.07 -2.45
N GLU A 35 -0.25 -4.56 -1.77
CA GLU A 35 -0.38 -5.04 -0.39
C GLU A 35 -0.78 -3.91 0.56
N ALA A 36 -0.17 -2.74 0.41
CA ALA A 36 -0.51 -1.60 1.24
C ALA A 36 -1.96 -1.17 1.04
N ALA A 37 -2.43 -1.19 -0.21
CA ALA A 37 -3.81 -0.85 -0.52
C ALA A 37 -4.78 -1.84 0.12
N MET A 38 -4.46 -3.13 0.09
CA MET A 38 -5.28 -4.15 0.71
C MET A 38 -5.32 -3.99 2.23
N THR A 39 -4.17 -3.73 2.83
CA THR A 39 -4.07 -3.49 4.27
C THR A 39 -4.88 -2.28 4.66
N GLN A 40 -4.79 -1.21 3.89
CA GLN A 40 -5.54 0.01 4.16
C GLN A 40 -7.04 -0.24 4.08
N ALA A 41 -7.49 -0.96 3.06
CA ALA A 41 -8.91 -1.30 2.91
C ALA A 41 -9.40 -2.13 4.09
N ASP A 42 -8.60 -3.09 4.53
CA ASP A 42 -8.93 -3.92 5.68
C ASP A 42 -9.06 -3.10 6.96
N MET A 43 -8.10 -2.19 7.18
CA MET A 43 -8.13 -1.30 8.34
C MET A 43 -9.33 -0.38 8.32
N GLN A 44 -9.68 0.15 7.16
CA GLN A 44 -10.87 1.00 7.02
C GLN A 44 -12.14 0.23 7.36
N GLN A 45 -12.22 -1.02 6.91
CA GLN A 45 -13.35 -1.86 7.20
C GLN A 45 -13.47 -2.15 8.69
N ARG A 46 -12.33 -2.47 9.34
CA ARG A 46 -12.31 -2.72 10.78
C ARG A 46 -12.70 -1.49 11.58
N LEU A 47 -12.25 -0.32 11.14
CA LEU A 47 -12.63 0.94 11.78
C LEU A 47 -14.13 1.18 11.64
N ALA A 48 -14.69 0.93 10.47
CA ALA A 48 -16.12 1.09 10.24
C ALA A 48 -16.92 0.14 11.13
N GLU A 49 -16.48 -1.10 11.25
CA GLU A 49 -17.14 -2.08 12.12
C GLU A 49 -17.05 -1.69 13.58
N ALA A 50 -15.85 -1.26 14.02
CA ALA A 50 -15.65 -0.83 15.40
C ALA A 50 -16.50 0.39 15.71
N ARG A 51 -16.57 1.33 14.78
CA ARG A 51 -17.40 2.52 14.94
C ARG A 51 -18.87 2.17 15.05
N ALA A 52 -19.33 1.25 14.21
CA ALA A 52 -20.71 0.78 14.26
C ALA A 52 -21.04 0.12 15.59
N ARG A 53 -20.10 -0.67 16.12
CA ARG A 53 -20.28 -1.34 17.42
C ARG A 53 -20.38 -0.30 18.55
N VAL A 54 -19.50 0.69 18.50
CA VAL A 54 -19.51 1.76 19.51
C VAL A 54 -20.84 2.53 19.45
N GLU A 55 -21.25 2.90 18.25
CA GLU A 55 -22.51 3.62 18.06
C GLU A 55 -23.71 2.78 18.55
N SER A 56 -23.70 1.50 18.23
CA SER A 56 -24.76 0.58 18.67
C SER A 56 -24.77 0.47 20.20
N ALA A 57 -23.59 0.33 20.82
CA ALA A 57 -23.50 0.25 22.27
C ALA A 57 -23.98 1.52 22.93
N LEU A 58 -23.61 2.67 22.38
CA LEU A 58 -24.05 3.95 22.90
C LEU A 58 -25.57 4.13 22.80
N ALA A 59 -26.14 3.63 21.70
CA ALA A 59 -27.58 3.72 21.51
C ALA A 59 -28.35 2.84 22.50
N ARG A 60 -27.70 1.77 22.99
CA ARG A 60 -28.32 0.85 23.95
C ARG A 60 -28.16 1.28 25.39
N LEU A 61 -27.27 2.22 25.66
CA LEU A 61 -27.09 2.69 27.03
C LEU A 61 -28.35 3.38 27.52
N PRO A 62 -28.78 3.07 28.72
CA PRO A 62 -29.91 3.80 29.26
C PRO A 62 -29.52 5.26 29.48
N LEU A 63 -30.37 6.14 29.06
CA LEU A 63 -30.14 7.55 29.25
C LEU A 63 -30.14 7.85 30.74
N PRO A 64 -29.27 8.75 31.22
CA PRO A 64 -29.32 9.14 32.59
C PRO A 64 -30.68 9.77 32.84
N GLN A 65 -31.40 9.26 33.81
CA GLN A 65 -32.70 9.80 34.18
C GLN A 65 -32.48 11.10 34.88
N THR A 66 -32.82 12.06 34.17
CA THR A 66 -32.79 13.37 34.76
C THR A 66 -34.03 13.52 35.53
N ASP A 67 -34.60 13.21 36.07
CA ASP A 67 -35.64 13.49 36.46
C ASP A 67 -35.89 14.13 37.30
N LYS A 68 -36.32 14.34 37.08
CA LYS A 68 -36.71 14.85 37.54
C LYS A 68 -37.33 14.97 38.36
N ASP A 69 -37.62 15.09 38.80
CA ASP A 69 -38.10 15.25 39.49
C ASP A 69 -38.35 15.40 40.00
#